data_5a8d9097c5ae301e613cd6ad3cb9ca6a
#
_entry.id   5a8d9097c5ae301e613cd6ad3cb9ca6a
#
_cell.length_a   1.000
_cell.length_b   1.000
_cell.length_c   1.000
_cell.angle_alpha   90.00
_cell.angle_beta   90.00
_cell.angle_gamma   90.00
#
_symmetry.space_group_name_H-M   'P 1'
#
loop_
_entity.id
_entity.type
_entity.pdbx_description
1 polymer ?
#
loop_
_entity_poly.entity_id
_entity_poly.type
_entity_poly.pdbx_seq_one_letter_code
_entity_poly.pdbx_strand_id
1 'polypeptide(L)'
;MLEGEDGSLIASPPGEIVPSNRHGFYTYEAKYLDEDGAAVKVPADLPRGLSDKVRKLSIEAFRALGCEGLARIDFFLRDDGGLVVNEVNTLPGFTNISMYPKVFEAMGVSYPELVDRLIRHALARASATPAA
;
A
#
# COMPACT_ATOMS: atom_id res chain seq x y z
N MET A 1 -2.14 -1.08 3.12
CA MET A 1 -2.96 -1.26 4.33
C MET A 1 -4.42 -1.37 3.94
N LEU A 2 -5.14 -2.30 4.51
CA LEU A 2 -6.58 -2.50 4.36
C LEU A 2 -7.17 -2.74 5.74
N GLU A 3 -8.29 -2.09 6.03
CA GLU A 3 -9.05 -2.29 7.27
C GLU A 3 -10.28 -3.15 7.00
N GLY A 4 -10.50 -4.17 7.83
CA GLY A 4 -11.67 -5.03 7.77
C GLY A 4 -12.90 -4.41 8.44
N GLU A 5 -14.05 -5.03 8.24
CA GLU A 5 -15.33 -4.62 8.84
C GLU A 5 -15.29 -4.60 10.38
N ASP A 6 -14.46 -5.44 10.96
CA ASP A 6 -14.23 -5.58 12.41
C ASP A 6 -13.12 -4.67 12.96
N GLY A 7 -12.57 -3.78 12.13
CA GLY A 7 -11.44 -2.92 12.47
C GLY A 7 -10.08 -3.61 12.46
N SER A 8 -10.02 -4.88 12.03
CA SER A 8 -8.74 -5.57 11.86
C SER A 8 -7.92 -4.94 10.73
N LEU A 9 -6.60 -4.83 10.94
CA LEU A 9 -5.71 -4.23 9.96
C LEU A 9 -4.90 -5.31 9.22
N ILE A 10 -4.96 -5.27 7.90
CA ILE A 10 -4.21 -6.15 7.00
C ILE A 10 -3.13 -5.34 6.30
N ALA A 11 -1.86 -5.65 6.59
CA ALA A 11 -0.72 -5.13 5.85
C ALA A 11 -0.32 -6.14 4.77
N SER A 12 -0.32 -5.70 3.51
CA SER A 12 0.20 -6.50 2.39
C SER A 12 1.72 -6.74 2.53
N PRO A 13 2.30 -7.73 1.86
CA PRO A 13 3.73 -7.71 1.61
C PRO A 13 4.08 -6.42 0.85
N PRO A 14 5.29 -5.87 1.05
CA PRO A 14 5.72 -4.70 0.30
C PRO A 14 5.93 -5.04 -1.17
N GLY A 15 5.66 -4.05 -2.03
CA GLY A 15 6.16 -4.01 -3.39
C GLY A 15 7.38 -3.10 -3.47
N GLU A 16 8.23 -3.31 -4.44
CA GLU A 16 9.42 -2.50 -4.71
C GLU A 16 9.25 -1.74 -6.03
N ILE A 17 9.56 -0.46 -5.99
CA ILE A 17 9.65 0.38 -7.18
C ILE A 17 11.13 0.55 -7.49
N VAL A 18 11.57 -0.01 -8.61
CA VAL A 18 12.94 0.11 -9.10
C VAL A 18 12.95 1.16 -10.20
N PRO A 19 13.49 2.37 -9.95
CA PRO A 19 13.58 3.39 -10.98
C PRO A 19 14.42 2.90 -12.16
N SER A 20 13.97 3.16 -13.41
CA SER A 20 14.82 2.89 -14.56
C SER A 20 16.00 3.87 -14.58
N ASN A 21 17.19 3.40 -14.97
CA ASN A 21 18.41 4.22 -15.05
C ASN A 21 18.32 5.39 -16.07
N ARG A 22 17.20 5.53 -16.79
CA ARG A 22 16.99 6.59 -17.80
C ARG A 22 16.59 7.93 -17.19
N HIS A 23 16.00 7.91 -16.01
CA HIS A 23 15.57 9.13 -15.31
C HIS A 23 16.12 9.08 -13.89
N GLY A 24 17.13 9.88 -13.57
CA GLY A 24 17.81 9.88 -12.25
C GLY A 24 16.91 10.13 -11.03
N PHE A 25 15.60 10.32 -11.24
CA PHE A 25 14.56 10.42 -10.22
C PHE A 25 13.25 9.78 -10.70
N TYR A 26 12.46 9.25 -9.77
CA TYR A 26 11.11 8.74 -10.02
C TYR A 26 10.16 9.92 -10.19
N THR A 27 10.11 10.46 -11.41
CA THR A 27 9.29 11.62 -11.77
C THR A 27 7.81 11.24 -11.88
N TYR A 28 6.93 12.25 -11.91
CA TYR A 28 5.50 12.06 -12.17
C TYR A 28 5.25 11.33 -13.50
N GLU A 29 6.01 11.62 -14.53
CA GLU A 29 5.93 10.97 -15.84
C GLU A 29 6.30 9.48 -15.75
N ALA A 30 7.35 9.14 -14.99
CA ALA A 30 7.72 7.76 -14.74
C ALA A 30 6.67 6.99 -13.89
N LYS A 31 5.87 7.72 -13.10
CA LYS A 31 4.80 7.11 -12.27
C LYS A 31 3.56 6.73 -13.09
N TYR A 32 3.21 7.49 -14.13
CA TYR A 32 1.88 7.43 -14.74
C TYR A 32 1.86 7.33 -16.27
N LEU A 33 2.94 7.67 -16.96
CA LEU A 33 2.96 7.81 -18.43
C LEU A 33 3.95 6.88 -19.13
N ASP A 34 4.92 6.31 -18.43
CA ASP A 34 5.97 5.51 -19.04
C ASP A 34 5.86 4.05 -18.54
N GLU A 35 5.40 3.15 -19.40
CA GLU A 35 5.36 1.71 -19.10
C GLU A 35 6.77 1.14 -18.82
N ASP A 36 7.82 1.81 -19.31
CA ASP A 36 9.23 1.46 -19.10
C ASP A 36 9.90 2.29 -17.99
N GLY A 37 9.20 3.23 -17.35
CA GLY A 37 9.77 4.21 -16.42
C GLY A 37 10.19 3.67 -15.06
N ALA A 38 9.58 2.58 -14.59
CA ALA A 38 9.96 1.90 -13.37
C ALA A 38 9.50 0.43 -13.38
N ALA A 39 10.38 -0.47 -13.03
CA ALA A 39 10.00 -1.85 -12.79
C ALA A 39 9.35 -1.98 -11.42
N VAL A 40 8.19 -2.61 -11.37
CA VAL A 40 7.48 -2.94 -10.13
C VAL A 40 7.70 -4.42 -9.81
N LYS A 41 8.29 -4.71 -8.65
CA LYS A 41 8.41 -6.07 -8.12
C LYS A 41 7.40 -6.28 -6.99
N VAL A 42 6.54 -7.28 -7.13
CA VAL A 42 5.56 -7.66 -6.10
C VAL A 42 5.55 -9.19 -5.96
N PRO A 43 5.83 -9.71 -4.78
CA PRO A 43 6.39 -9.01 -3.62
C PRO A 43 7.81 -8.49 -3.85
N ALA A 44 8.24 -7.50 -3.06
CA ALA A 44 9.59 -6.99 -3.07
C ALA A 44 10.60 -8.08 -2.63
N ASP A 45 11.78 -8.09 -3.27
CA ASP A 45 12.89 -8.96 -2.87
C ASP A 45 13.70 -8.28 -1.75
N LEU A 46 13.30 -8.54 -0.52
CA LEU A 46 13.86 -7.90 0.68
C LEU A 46 14.66 -8.90 1.54
N PRO A 47 15.67 -8.42 2.27
CA PRO A 47 16.35 -9.21 3.30
C PRO A 47 15.37 -9.85 4.28
N ARG A 48 15.75 -11.02 4.81
CA ARG A 48 14.92 -11.79 5.74
C ARG A 48 14.47 -10.92 6.94
N GLY A 49 13.17 -10.95 7.22
CA GLY A 49 12.55 -10.20 8.33
C GLY A 49 12.27 -8.71 8.02
N LEU A 50 12.80 -8.15 6.94
CA LEU A 50 12.54 -6.76 6.61
C LEU A 50 11.10 -6.53 6.13
N SER A 51 10.54 -7.48 5.38
CA SER A 51 9.13 -7.45 4.98
C SER A 51 8.18 -7.36 6.19
N ASP A 52 8.43 -8.16 7.24
CA ASP A 52 7.63 -8.12 8.46
C ASP A 52 7.79 -6.80 9.21
N LYS A 53 9.01 -6.23 9.21
CA LYS A 53 9.26 -4.91 9.78
C LYS A 53 8.50 -3.81 9.04
N VAL A 54 8.49 -3.83 7.70
CA VAL A 54 7.70 -2.90 6.88
C VAL A 54 6.22 -3.01 7.20
N ARG A 55 5.68 -4.23 7.24
CA ARG A 55 4.26 -4.47 7.56
C ARG A 55 3.88 -3.95 8.95
N LYS A 56 4.74 -4.19 9.96
CA LYS A 56 4.52 -3.70 11.31
C LYS A 56 4.52 -2.17 11.36
N LEU A 57 5.52 -1.53 10.77
CA LEU A 57 5.61 -0.07 10.71
C LEU A 57 4.46 0.55 9.92
N SER A 58 3.96 -0.15 8.88
CA SER A 58 2.77 0.29 8.15
C SER A 58 1.52 0.33 9.04
N ILE A 59 1.33 -0.67 9.89
CA ILE A 59 0.22 -0.70 10.85
C ILE A 59 0.36 0.44 11.87
N GLU A 60 1.58 0.66 12.37
CA GLU A 60 1.86 1.74 13.32
C GLU A 60 1.60 3.12 12.70
N ALA A 61 2.08 3.36 11.47
CA ALA A 61 1.85 4.63 10.75
C ALA A 61 0.36 4.86 10.44
N PHE A 62 -0.36 3.82 10.00
CA PHE A 62 -1.79 3.88 9.72
C PHE A 62 -2.58 4.32 10.95
N ARG A 63 -2.29 3.71 12.11
CA ARG A 63 -2.93 4.05 13.39
C ARG A 63 -2.55 5.43 13.89
N ALA A 64 -1.26 5.77 13.84
CA ALA A 64 -0.76 7.05 14.34
C ALA A 64 -1.36 8.26 13.61
N LEU A 65 -1.70 8.09 12.33
CA LEU A 65 -2.33 9.13 11.51
C LEU A 65 -3.86 9.07 11.50
N GLY A 66 -4.47 8.14 12.24
CA GLY A 66 -5.92 7.98 12.26
C GLY A 66 -6.49 7.62 10.88
N CYS A 67 -5.75 6.88 10.06
CA CYS A 67 -6.23 6.43 8.77
C CYS A 67 -7.35 5.40 8.95
N GLU A 68 -8.24 5.32 7.96
CA GLU A 68 -9.38 4.40 7.96
C GLU A 68 -9.56 3.80 6.56
N GLY A 69 -10.09 2.59 6.50
CA GLY A 69 -10.39 1.85 5.28
C GLY A 69 -9.15 1.38 4.53
N LEU A 70 -8.43 2.28 3.90
CA LEU A 70 -7.23 1.94 3.13
C LEU A 70 -6.15 3.02 3.18
N ALA A 71 -4.90 2.61 3.02
CA ALA A 71 -3.78 3.50 2.71
C ALA A 71 -2.64 2.74 2.02
N ARG A 72 -1.94 3.39 1.09
CA ARG A 72 -0.62 3.00 0.64
C ARG A 72 0.39 3.76 1.48
N ILE A 73 1.34 3.03 2.07
CA ILE A 73 2.40 3.62 2.89
C ILE A 73 3.72 3.31 2.21
N ASP A 74 4.41 4.35 1.81
CA ASP A 74 5.65 4.26 1.06
C ASP A 74 6.85 4.49 1.99
N PHE A 75 7.90 3.70 1.80
CA PHE A 75 9.11 3.73 2.62
C PHE A 75 10.33 3.92 1.76
N PHE A 76 11.32 4.61 2.31
CA PHE A 76 12.69 4.50 1.84
C PHE A 76 13.44 3.46 2.68
N LEU A 77 14.09 2.53 1.99
CA LEU A 77 15.05 1.63 2.60
C LEU A 77 16.45 2.24 2.44
N ARG A 78 17.12 2.48 3.55
CA ARG A 78 18.48 3.01 3.60
C ARG A 78 19.50 1.88 3.47
N ASP A 79 20.72 2.21 3.07
CA ASP A 79 21.84 1.26 2.93
C ASP A 79 22.19 0.57 4.26
N ASP A 80 21.96 1.23 5.39
CA ASP A 80 22.14 0.66 6.73
C ASP A 80 20.99 -0.27 7.17
N GLY A 81 20.00 -0.52 6.29
CA GLY A 81 18.79 -1.31 6.60
C GLY A 81 17.74 -0.55 7.39
N GLY A 82 17.93 0.74 7.62
CA GLY A 82 16.95 1.63 8.24
C GLY A 82 15.74 1.85 7.31
N LEU A 83 14.54 1.91 7.90
CA LEU A 83 13.31 2.26 7.18
C LEU A 83 12.87 3.66 7.57
N VAL A 84 12.51 4.46 6.58
CA VAL A 84 11.95 5.81 6.76
C VAL A 84 10.61 5.88 6.04
N VAL A 85 9.55 6.26 6.75
CA VAL A 85 8.25 6.53 6.10
C VAL A 85 8.42 7.75 5.20
N ASN A 86 8.07 7.60 3.94
CA ASN A 86 8.10 8.68 2.95
C ASN A 86 6.74 9.38 2.87
N GLU A 87 5.70 8.62 2.56
CA GLU A 87 4.34 9.17 2.47
C GLU A 87 3.29 8.15 2.91
N VAL A 88 2.14 8.65 3.35
CA VAL A 88 0.93 7.87 3.56
C VAL A 88 -0.15 8.42 2.63
N ASN A 89 -0.57 7.62 1.65
CA ASN A 89 -1.55 7.99 0.64
C ASN A 89 -2.87 7.27 0.92
N THR A 90 -3.88 8.01 1.40
CA THR A 90 -5.20 7.49 1.74
C THR A 90 -6.14 7.38 0.55
N LEU A 91 -5.73 7.86 -0.63
CA LEU A 91 -6.45 7.71 -1.89
C LEU A 91 -5.48 7.25 -2.99
N PRO A 92 -4.87 6.05 -2.84
CA PRO A 92 -3.89 5.56 -3.80
C PRO A 92 -4.53 5.29 -5.16
N GLY A 93 -3.71 5.27 -6.21
CA GLY A 93 -4.14 4.81 -7.53
C GLY A 93 -4.78 3.43 -7.42
N PHE A 94 -5.94 3.25 -8.04
CA PHE A 94 -6.78 2.06 -7.90
C PHE A 94 -7.20 1.51 -9.26
N THR A 95 -6.22 1.31 -10.15
CA THR A 95 -6.39 0.63 -11.43
C THR A 95 -5.72 -0.74 -11.37
N ASN A 96 -6.00 -1.62 -12.32
CA ASN A 96 -5.39 -2.95 -12.41
C ASN A 96 -3.85 -2.94 -12.53
N ILE A 97 -3.26 -1.82 -12.95
CA ILE A 97 -1.80 -1.64 -13.02
C ILE A 97 -1.22 -0.96 -11.77
N SER A 98 -2.07 -0.41 -10.89
CA SER A 98 -1.63 0.32 -9.71
C SER A 98 -1.01 -0.60 -8.66
N MET A 99 -0.01 -0.08 -7.92
CA MET A 99 0.71 -0.83 -6.89
C MET A 99 -0.24 -1.36 -5.81
N TYR A 100 -1.22 -0.56 -5.37
CA TYR A 100 -2.09 -0.94 -4.26
C TYR A 100 -2.87 -2.24 -4.54
N PRO A 101 -3.61 -2.40 -5.64
CA PRO A 101 -4.25 -3.68 -5.96
C PRO A 101 -3.24 -4.83 -6.16
N LYS A 102 -2.10 -4.56 -6.83
CA LYS A 102 -1.09 -5.60 -7.10
C LYS A 102 -0.52 -6.26 -5.85
N VAL A 103 -0.27 -5.49 -4.79
CA VAL A 103 0.25 -6.07 -3.54
C VAL A 103 -0.79 -6.93 -2.81
N PHE A 104 -2.08 -6.64 -2.96
CA PHE A 104 -3.16 -7.47 -2.43
C PHE A 104 -3.42 -8.70 -3.29
N GLU A 105 -3.32 -8.59 -4.60
CA GLU A 105 -3.39 -9.72 -5.53
C GLU A 105 -2.30 -10.76 -5.24
N ALA A 106 -1.08 -10.31 -4.91
CA ALA A 106 0.01 -11.18 -4.48
C ALA A 106 -0.29 -11.94 -3.17
N MET A 107 -1.28 -11.49 -2.39
CA MET A 107 -1.81 -12.20 -1.22
C MET A 107 -2.99 -13.12 -1.55
N GLY A 108 -3.41 -13.20 -2.80
CA GLY A 108 -4.58 -13.96 -3.23
C GLY A 108 -5.90 -13.19 -3.09
N VAL A 109 -5.88 -11.89 -2.78
CA VAL A 109 -7.08 -11.04 -2.76
C VAL A 109 -7.29 -10.45 -4.14
N SER A 110 -8.28 -10.93 -4.86
CA SER A 110 -8.58 -10.43 -6.21
C SER A 110 -9.07 -8.98 -6.19
N TYR A 111 -8.94 -8.30 -7.33
CA TYR A 111 -9.41 -6.90 -7.45
C TYR A 111 -10.89 -6.72 -7.08
N PRO A 112 -11.84 -7.55 -7.57
CA PRO A 112 -13.24 -7.45 -7.16
C PRO A 112 -13.44 -7.68 -5.65
N GLU A 113 -12.72 -8.63 -5.07
CA GLU A 113 -12.79 -8.89 -3.63
C GLU A 113 -12.23 -7.72 -2.82
N LEU A 114 -11.15 -7.09 -3.27
CA LEU A 114 -10.60 -5.91 -2.62
C LEU A 114 -11.60 -4.76 -2.59
N VAL A 115 -12.30 -4.51 -3.71
CA VAL A 115 -13.37 -3.51 -3.81
C VAL A 115 -14.54 -3.86 -2.89
N ASP A 116 -14.98 -5.11 -2.87
CA ASP A 116 -16.08 -5.58 -2.01
C ASP A 116 -15.74 -5.37 -0.52
N ARG A 117 -14.53 -5.71 -0.09
CA ARG A 117 -14.08 -5.49 1.29
C ARG A 117 -14.12 -4.01 1.70
N LEU A 118 -13.70 -3.11 0.82
CA LEU A 118 -13.74 -1.66 1.07
C LEU A 118 -15.18 -1.14 1.17
N ILE A 119 -16.09 -1.63 0.32
CA ILE A 119 -17.51 -1.28 0.38
C ILE A 119 -18.12 -1.77 1.68
N ARG A 120 -17.88 -3.01 2.07
CA ARG A 120 -18.39 -3.57 3.34
C ARG A 120 -17.87 -2.79 4.55
N HIS A 121 -16.58 -2.46 4.57
CA HIS A 121 -16.01 -1.62 5.62
C HIS A 121 -16.74 -0.28 5.73
N ALA A 122 -16.97 0.41 4.61
CA ALA A 122 -17.68 1.68 4.59
C ALA A 122 -19.14 1.56 5.09
N LEU A 123 -19.85 0.50 4.70
CA LEU A 123 -21.21 0.22 5.16
C LEU A 123 -21.27 -0.09 6.66
N ALA A 124 -20.33 -0.88 7.17
CA ALA A 124 -20.24 -1.20 8.60
C ALA A 124 -20.03 0.06 9.44
N ARG A 125 -19.15 0.95 8.99
CA ARG A 125 -18.92 2.25 9.65
C ARG A 125 -20.14 3.15 9.64
N ALA A 126 -20.81 3.27 8.49
CA ALA A 126 -22.02 4.07 8.38
C ALA A 126 -23.11 3.60 9.34
N SER A 127 -23.20 2.27 9.54
CA SER A 127 -24.18 1.67 10.46
C SER A 127 -23.81 1.86 11.93
N ALA A 128 -22.51 2.04 12.25
CA ALA A 128 -22.02 2.23 13.61
C ALA A 128 -22.08 3.70 14.07
N THR A 129 -22.20 4.66 13.14
CA THR A 129 -22.32 6.08 13.45
C THR A 129 -23.79 6.41 13.74
N PRO A 130 -24.14 6.85 14.97
CA PRO A 130 -25.52 7.28 15.26
C PRO A 130 -25.91 8.41 14.30
N ALA A 131 -27.14 8.36 13.78
CA ALA A 131 -27.70 9.49 13.07
C ALA A 131 -27.71 10.72 13.99
N ALA A 132 -27.11 11.82 13.55
CA ALA A 132 -27.08 13.09 14.29
C ALA A 132 -28.46 13.71 14.38
#